data_c58f63496ed9f6137d8be7cedb581552
#
_entry.id   c58f63496ed9f6137d8be7cedb581552
#
_cell.length_a   1.000
_cell.length_b   1.000
_cell.length_c   1.000
_cell.angle_alpha   90.00
_cell.angle_beta   90.00
_cell.angle_gamma   90.00
#
_symmetry.space_group_name_H-M   'P 1'
#
loop_
_entity.id
_entity.type
_entity.pdbx_description
1 polymer ?
#
loop_
_entity_poly.entity_id
_entity_poly.type
_entity_poly.pdbx_seq_one_letter_code
_entity_poly.pdbx_strand_id
1 'polypeptide(L)'
;MKTVNLFRSTSLLLLVLSTSACSQRFAVTVNNQTLIDPRPNTTAYRFPDPGLQGCVNFALQQPNAELEAIKVLSCSGWEIESIEGIATLQALQFLDLSNNRIGSLAPLSQLPRLSSVSATANRIRDIEPLIAMETLTSAVLTGNPNIACEQLTSLGERLGDNLRRPTSC
;
A
#
# COMPACT_ATOMS: atom_id res chain seq x y z
N MET A 1 -81.21 30.43 -16.93
CA MET A 1 -80.27 31.40 -16.30
C MET A 1 -79.69 30.77 -15.06
N LYS A 2 -78.40 30.31 -15.17
CA LYS A 2 -77.49 30.17 -14.01
C LYS A 2 -76.20 29.69 -14.62
N THR A 3 -75.17 30.53 -14.55
CA THR A 3 -73.81 30.35 -15.01
C THR A 3 -73.06 29.42 -14.07
N VAL A 4 -72.40 28.39 -14.67
CA VAL A 4 -71.50 27.47 -13.92
C VAL A 4 -70.05 27.93 -14.17
N ASN A 5 -69.40 28.35 -13.10
CA ASN A 5 -68.01 28.71 -13.10
C ASN A 5 -67.17 27.45 -13.05
N LEU A 6 -66.35 27.26 -14.09
CA LEU A 6 -65.40 26.18 -14.19
C LEU A 6 -64.05 26.60 -13.57
N PHE A 7 -63.79 26.17 -12.33
CA PHE A 7 -62.47 26.32 -11.72
C PHE A 7 -61.52 25.30 -12.34
N ARG A 8 -60.60 25.76 -13.18
CA ARG A 8 -59.46 25.00 -13.65
C ARG A 8 -58.37 25.02 -12.57
N SER A 9 -58.27 23.93 -11.84
CA SER A 9 -57.12 23.67 -10.97
C SER A 9 -55.91 23.23 -11.84
N THR A 10 -54.96 24.11 -12.08
CA THR A 10 -53.66 23.77 -12.68
C THR A 10 -52.75 23.27 -11.56
N SER A 11 -52.68 21.94 -11.45
CA SER A 11 -51.69 21.28 -10.60
C SER A 11 -50.31 21.45 -11.23
N LEU A 12 -49.50 22.36 -10.69
CA LEU A 12 -48.13 22.61 -11.06
C LEU A 12 -47.28 21.49 -10.46
N LEU A 13 -46.97 20.46 -11.29
CA LEU A 13 -46.09 19.37 -10.92
C LEU A 13 -44.65 19.90 -10.92
N LEU A 14 -44.10 20.25 -9.74
CA LEU A 14 -42.69 20.58 -9.57
C LEU A 14 -41.88 19.32 -9.72
N LEU A 15 -41.30 19.17 -10.90
CA LEU A 15 -40.28 18.15 -11.19
C LEU A 15 -38.97 18.60 -10.52
N VAL A 16 -38.69 18.09 -9.32
CA VAL A 16 -37.39 18.26 -8.67
C VAL A 16 -36.38 17.36 -9.41
N LEU A 17 -35.64 17.93 -10.35
CA LEU A 17 -34.45 17.31 -10.90
C LEU A 17 -33.37 17.28 -9.81
N SER A 18 -33.24 16.14 -9.14
CA SER A 18 -32.06 15.83 -8.33
C SER A 18 -30.86 15.66 -9.25
N THR A 19 -30.12 16.73 -9.50
CA THR A 19 -28.79 16.66 -10.10
C THR A 19 -27.86 16.02 -9.08
N SER A 20 -27.61 14.71 -9.24
CA SER A 20 -26.48 14.04 -8.60
C SER A 20 -25.19 14.65 -9.14
N ALA A 21 -24.74 15.73 -8.52
CA ALA A 21 -23.41 16.28 -8.78
C ALA A 21 -22.39 15.26 -8.32
N CYS A 22 -21.87 14.43 -9.26
CA CYS A 22 -20.60 13.75 -9.06
C CYS A 22 -19.57 14.84 -8.76
N SER A 23 -19.20 15.00 -7.51
CA SER A 23 -18.12 15.91 -7.11
C SER A 23 -16.79 15.27 -7.55
N GLN A 24 -16.48 15.37 -8.84
CA GLN A 24 -15.14 15.07 -9.33
C GLN A 24 -14.21 16.14 -8.79
N ARG A 25 -13.29 15.74 -7.92
CA ARG A 25 -12.28 16.62 -7.37
C ARG A 25 -11.17 16.76 -8.40
N PHE A 26 -11.14 17.88 -9.11
CA PHE A 26 -10.11 18.18 -10.11
C PHE A 26 -8.96 18.93 -9.46
N ALA A 27 -7.72 18.47 -9.71
CA ALA A 27 -6.54 19.26 -9.43
C ALA A 27 -6.42 20.37 -10.50
N VAL A 28 -6.19 21.61 -10.07
CA VAL A 28 -5.93 22.74 -10.98
C VAL A 28 -4.43 22.94 -11.06
N THR A 29 -3.88 22.78 -12.27
CA THR A 29 -2.46 22.99 -12.54
C THR A 29 -2.28 24.14 -13.53
N VAL A 30 -1.29 25.01 -13.29
CA VAL A 30 -0.84 26.07 -14.21
C VAL A 30 0.66 25.93 -14.34
N ASN A 31 1.17 25.87 -15.58
CA ASN A 31 2.61 25.70 -15.88
C ASN A 31 3.25 24.52 -15.11
N ASN A 32 2.58 23.37 -15.05
CA ASN A 32 2.99 22.19 -14.29
C ASN A 32 3.10 22.39 -12.76
N GLN A 33 2.62 23.50 -12.22
CA GLN A 33 2.49 23.72 -10.79
C GLN A 33 1.04 23.49 -10.37
N THR A 34 0.81 22.59 -9.41
CA THR A 34 -0.51 22.35 -8.86
C THR A 34 -0.87 23.50 -7.91
N LEU A 35 -1.88 24.28 -8.27
CA LEU A 35 -2.36 25.41 -7.46
C LEU A 35 -3.37 24.94 -6.41
N ILE A 36 -4.23 23.99 -6.76
CA ILE A 36 -5.21 23.41 -5.87
C ILE A 36 -5.31 21.92 -6.19
N ASP A 37 -5.00 21.08 -5.23
CA ASP A 37 -5.29 19.65 -5.26
C ASP A 37 -6.24 19.35 -4.09
N PRO A 38 -7.54 19.13 -4.37
CA PRO A 38 -8.52 18.84 -3.31
C PRO A 38 -8.41 17.41 -2.79
N ARG A 39 -7.50 16.60 -3.33
CA ARG A 39 -7.21 15.27 -2.78
C ARG A 39 -6.53 15.44 -1.43
N PRO A 40 -6.82 14.58 -0.44
CA PRO A 40 -6.07 14.60 0.82
C PRO A 40 -4.57 14.54 0.49
N ASN A 41 -3.80 15.38 1.15
CA ASN A 41 -2.39 15.65 0.86
C ASN A 41 -1.58 14.34 1.02
N THR A 42 -1.49 13.55 -0.04
CA THR A 42 -0.64 12.33 -0.09
C THR A 42 0.84 12.70 -0.15
N THR A 43 1.17 14.00 -0.15
CA THR A 43 2.53 14.52 -0.23
C THR A 43 3.28 14.50 1.10
N ALA A 44 2.65 14.18 2.22
CA ALA A 44 3.29 14.16 3.54
C ALA A 44 4.38 13.08 3.64
N TYR A 45 4.28 12.00 2.83
CA TYR A 45 5.23 10.89 2.86
C TYR A 45 5.73 10.58 1.46
N ARG A 46 7.03 10.79 1.27
CA ARG A 46 7.69 10.53 0.01
C ARG A 46 8.69 9.38 0.15
N PHE A 47 8.41 8.29 -0.55
CA PHE A 47 9.35 7.19 -0.69
C PHE A 47 10.30 7.48 -1.86
N PRO A 48 11.61 7.25 -1.71
CA PRO A 48 12.58 7.47 -2.78
C PRO A 48 12.31 6.59 -4.01
N ASP A 49 11.85 5.36 -3.79
CA ASP A 49 11.53 4.43 -4.85
C ASP A 49 10.12 4.67 -5.42
N PRO A 50 9.99 4.88 -6.76
CA PRO A 50 8.70 5.18 -7.38
C PRO A 50 7.71 4.02 -7.32
N GLY A 51 8.18 2.76 -7.36
CA GLY A 51 7.35 1.56 -7.23
C GLY A 51 6.75 1.48 -5.82
N LEU A 52 7.59 1.68 -4.79
CA LEU A 52 7.12 1.71 -3.41
C LEU A 52 6.14 2.87 -3.18
N GLN A 53 6.45 4.07 -3.71
CA GLN A 53 5.53 5.21 -3.64
C GLN A 53 4.19 4.90 -4.30
N GLY A 54 4.22 4.27 -5.49
CA GLY A 54 3.01 3.88 -6.22
C GLY A 54 2.16 2.87 -5.44
N CYS A 55 2.79 1.85 -4.87
CA CYS A 55 2.13 0.84 -4.05
C CYS A 55 1.46 1.45 -2.81
N VAL A 56 2.17 2.30 -2.07
CA VAL A 56 1.62 2.96 -0.87
C VAL A 56 0.49 3.90 -1.24
N ASN A 57 0.65 4.69 -2.31
CA ASN A 57 -0.43 5.54 -2.81
C ASN A 57 -1.68 4.74 -3.18
N PHE A 58 -1.51 3.56 -3.78
CA PHE A 58 -2.62 2.67 -4.10
C PHE A 58 -3.32 2.15 -2.83
N ALA A 59 -2.56 1.76 -1.82
CA ALA A 59 -3.11 1.33 -0.53
C ALA A 59 -3.90 2.46 0.16
N LEU A 60 -3.44 3.71 0.04
CA LEU A 60 -4.11 4.89 0.61
C LEU A 60 -5.36 5.36 -0.17
N GLN A 61 -5.68 4.75 -1.33
CA GLN A 61 -6.94 5.03 -2.03
C GLN A 61 -8.17 4.41 -1.36
N GLN A 62 -7.96 3.49 -0.41
CA GLN A 62 -9.07 2.89 0.33
C GLN A 62 -9.74 3.94 1.24
N PRO A 63 -11.08 3.86 1.42
CA PRO A 63 -11.78 4.78 2.31
C PRO A 63 -11.20 4.75 3.73
N ASN A 64 -10.91 5.92 4.28
CA ASN A 64 -10.31 6.09 5.62
C ASN A 64 -8.93 5.44 5.82
N ALA A 65 -8.19 5.20 4.74
CA ALA A 65 -6.82 4.71 4.86
C ALA A 65 -5.90 5.84 5.34
N GLU A 66 -5.17 5.58 6.40
CA GLU A 66 -4.15 6.45 6.96
C GLU A 66 -2.81 5.71 6.93
N LEU A 67 -1.74 6.40 6.61
CA LEU A 67 -0.41 5.79 6.45
C LEU A 67 0.02 5.07 7.74
N GLU A 68 -0.17 5.72 8.88
CA GLU A 68 0.24 5.22 10.19
C GLU A 68 -0.61 4.03 10.67
N ALA A 69 -1.77 3.81 10.04
CA ALA A 69 -2.69 2.72 10.37
C ALA A 69 -2.52 1.49 9.46
N ILE A 70 -1.65 1.55 8.43
CA ILE A 70 -1.43 0.43 7.51
C ILE A 70 -0.80 -0.75 8.26
N LYS A 71 -1.56 -1.83 8.42
CA LYS A 71 -1.11 -3.10 9.03
C LYS A 71 -0.73 -4.16 8.00
N VAL A 72 -1.32 -4.08 6.82
CA VAL A 72 -1.11 -5.02 5.72
C VAL A 72 -0.79 -4.21 4.47
N LEU A 73 0.35 -4.51 3.84
CA LEU A 73 0.74 -3.88 2.58
C LEU A 73 1.18 -4.95 1.59
N SER A 74 0.55 -4.96 0.41
CA SER A 74 0.93 -5.86 -0.70
C SER A 74 1.43 -5.03 -1.87
N CYS A 75 2.74 -5.14 -2.13
CA CYS A 75 3.46 -4.46 -3.20
C CYS A 75 4.07 -5.46 -4.18
N SER A 76 3.37 -6.55 -4.49
CA SER A 76 3.85 -7.53 -5.44
C SER A 76 3.87 -6.99 -6.87
N GLY A 77 5.04 -7.09 -7.56
CA GLY A 77 5.14 -6.72 -8.98
C GLY A 77 5.17 -5.20 -9.27
N TRP A 78 5.56 -4.38 -8.32
CA TRP A 78 5.66 -2.92 -8.47
C TRP A 78 7.03 -2.44 -8.97
N GLU A 79 7.90 -3.35 -9.41
CA GLU A 79 9.26 -3.05 -9.88
C GLU A 79 10.14 -2.35 -8.84
N ILE A 80 9.86 -2.52 -7.56
CA ILE A 80 10.57 -1.90 -6.44
C ILE A 80 12.02 -2.37 -6.41
N GLU A 81 12.95 -1.43 -6.32
CA GLU A 81 14.38 -1.70 -6.15
C GLU A 81 14.86 -1.37 -4.73
N SER A 82 14.23 -0.37 -4.09
CA SER A 82 14.55 0.07 -2.73
C SER A 82 13.29 0.21 -1.86
N ILE A 83 13.41 -0.23 -0.62
CA ILE A 83 12.37 -0.06 0.40
C ILE A 83 12.74 1.01 1.44
N GLU A 84 13.62 1.94 1.07
CA GLU A 84 13.91 3.09 1.93
C GLU A 84 12.65 3.90 2.23
N GLY A 85 12.54 4.35 3.47
CA GLY A 85 11.37 5.07 3.97
C GLY A 85 10.24 4.18 4.47
N ILE A 86 10.28 2.85 4.24
CA ILE A 86 9.23 1.92 4.71
C ILE A 86 9.07 1.94 6.24
N ALA A 87 10.10 2.34 6.96
CA ALA A 87 10.09 2.51 8.40
C ALA A 87 9.02 3.50 8.91
N THR A 88 8.47 4.36 8.06
CA THR A 88 7.34 5.24 8.42
C THR A 88 6.06 4.46 8.69
N LEU A 89 5.94 3.22 8.20
CA LEU A 89 4.77 2.36 8.35
C LEU A 89 4.81 1.60 9.69
N GLN A 90 4.84 2.30 10.81
CA GLN A 90 5.07 1.76 12.16
C GLN A 90 4.03 0.72 12.63
N ALA A 91 2.82 0.72 12.04
CA ALA A 91 1.79 -0.26 12.36
C ALA A 91 1.87 -1.55 11.52
N LEU A 92 2.80 -1.61 10.54
CA LEU A 92 2.89 -2.70 9.57
C LEU A 92 3.19 -4.03 10.26
N GLN A 93 2.35 -5.04 9.96
CA GLN A 93 2.45 -6.40 10.49
C GLN A 93 2.70 -7.43 9.38
N PHE A 94 2.09 -7.22 8.22
CA PHE A 94 2.18 -8.13 7.07
C PHE A 94 2.63 -7.36 5.84
N LEU A 95 3.72 -7.79 5.23
CA LEU A 95 4.32 -7.14 4.07
C LEU A 95 4.57 -8.16 2.96
N ASP A 96 4.00 -7.90 1.79
CA ASP A 96 4.31 -8.64 0.57
C ASP A 96 5.07 -7.75 -0.42
N LEU A 97 6.30 -8.15 -0.70
CA LEU A 97 7.23 -7.52 -1.64
C LEU A 97 7.59 -8.46 -2.79
N SER A 98 6.80 -9.49 -3.05
CA SER A 98 7.09 -10.50 -4.05
C SER A 98 7.20 -9.93 -5.47
N ASN A 99 8.01 -10.57 -6.32
CA ASN A 99 8.18 -10.20 -7.73
C ASN A 99 8.66 -8.76 -7.93
N ASN A 100 9.69 -8.36 -7.21
CA ASN A 100 10.33 -7.06 -7.32
C ASN A 100 11.84 -7.20 -7.63
N ARG A 101 12.60 -6.14 -7.52
CA ARG A 101 14.07 -6.11 -7.78
C ARG A 101 14.86 -5.74 -6.53
N ILE A 102 14.31 -6.01 -5.34
CA ILE A 102 14.87 -5.59 -4.05
C ILE A 102 16.15 -6.34 -3.74
N GLY A 103 17.21 -5.59 -3.45
CA GLY A 103 18.52 -6.14 -3.07
C GLY A 103 18.79 -6.15 -1.57
N SER A 104 18.16 -5.26 -0.81
CA SER A 104 18.38 -5.08 0.63
C SER A 104 17.08 -5.03 1.42
N LEU A 105 17.06 -5.75 2.53
CA LEU A 105 15.97 -5.75 3.51
C LEU A 105 16.31 -4.93 4.77
N ALA A 106 17.44 -4.21 4.78
CA ALA A 106 17.90 -3.46 5.94
C ALA A 106 16.84 -2.51 6.55
N PRO A 107 16.02 -1.78 5.76
CA PRO A 107 15.01 -0.90 6.35
C PRO A 107 13.91 -1.61 7.14
N LEU A 108 13.71 -2.93 6.95
CA LEU A 108 12.70 -3.70 7.69
C LEU A 108 13.02 -3.81 9.18
N SER A 109 14.31 -3.75 9.57
CA SER A 109 14.73 -3.81 10.97
C SER A 109 14.15 -2.69 11.84
N GLN A 110 13.65 -1.62 11.22
CA GLN A 110 13.04 -0.47 11.90
C GLN A 110 11.52 -0.61 12.09
N LEU A 111 10.93 -1.73 11.67
CA LEU A 111 9.49 -1.99 11.77
C LEU A 111 9.17 -2.79 13.04
N PRO A 112 8.70 -2.15 14.11
CA PRO A 112 8.59 -2.79 15.44
C PRO A 112 7.46 -3.82 15.54
N ARG A 113 6.58 -3.88 14.55
CA ARG A 113 5.40 -4.76 14.57
C ARG A 113 5.36 -5.75 13.42
N LEU A 114 6.38 -5.73 12.53
CA LEU A 114 6.40 -6.64 11.38
C LEU A 114 6.54 -8.08 11.86
N SER A 115 5.54 -8.89 11.56
CA SER A 115 5.47 -10.29 11.95
C SER A 115 5.55 -11.26 10.78
N SER A 116 5.21 -10.82 9.57
CA SER A 116 5.27 -11.66 8.38
C SER A 116 5.76 -10.89 7.17
N VAL A 117 6.69 -11.47 6.43
CA VAL A 117 7.21 -10.92 5.19
C VAL A 117 7.23 -11.97 4.08
N SER A 118 6.71 -11.60 2.90
CA SER A 118 6.96 -12.32 1.65
C SER A 118 7.83 -11.46 0.75
N ALA A 119 8.99 -11.98 0.36
CA ALA A 119 9.91 -11.34 -0.56
C ALA A 119 10.35 -12.31 -1.68
N THR A 120 9.39 -13.15 -2.11
CA THR A 120 9.59 -14.12 -3.19
C THR A 120 10.07 -13.42 -4.47
N ALA A 121 10.98 -14.07 -5.22
CA ALA A 121 11.44 -13.60 -6.52
C ALA A 121 11.95 -12.15 -6.48
N ASN A 122 13.04 -11.95 -5.74
CA ASN A 122 13.78 -10.71 -5.61
C ASN A 122 15.29 -10.94 -5.86
N ARG A 123 16.13 -9.97 -5.49
CA ARG A 123 17.58 -10.02 -5.64
C ARG A 123 18.31 -9.96 -4.29
N ILE A 124 17.66 -10.48 -3.25
CA ILE A 124 18.14 -10.44 -1.87
C ILE A 124 19.38 -11.32 -1.73
N ARG A 125 20.38 -10.83 -1.01
CA ARG A 125 21.62 -11.53 -0.69
C ARG A 125 21.88 -11.65 0.79
N ASP A 126 21.38 -10.68 1.56
CA ASP A 126 21.58 -10.57 3.00
C ASP A 126 20.23 -10.48 3.70
N ILE A 127 20.02 -11.39 4.66
CA ILE A 127 18.81 -11.48 5.48
C ILE A 127 19.09 -11.27 6.97
N GLU A 128 20.29 -10.76 7.32
CA GLU A 128 20.65 -10.43 8.70
C GLU A 128 19.58 -9.54 9.37
N PRO A 129 18.99 -8.55 8.67
CA PRO A 129 17.90 -7.76 9.22
C PRO A 129 16.70 -8.60 9.69
N LEU A 130 16.37 -9.69 9.00
CA LEU A 130 15.28 -10.59 9.38
C LEU A 130 15.66 -11.50 10.54
N ILE A 131 16.93 -11.91 10.62
CA ILE A 131 17.45 -12.74 11.71
C ILE A 131 17.39 -11.97 13.04
N ALA A 132 17.70 -10.67 13.01
CA ALA A 132 17.69 -9.80 14.18
C ALA A 132 16.27 -9.39 14.65
N MET A 133 15.23 -9.60 13.82
CA MET A 133 13.85 -9.18 14.14
C MET A 133 13.14 -10.22 15.01
N GLU A 134 13.07 -10.00 16.31
CA GLU A 134 12.36 -10.89 17.25
C GLU A 134 10.84 -10.98 16.97
N THR A 135 10.25 -9.93 16.42
CA THR A 135 8.81 -9.90 16.10
C THR A 135 8.44 -10.74 14.89
N LEU A 136 9.41 -11.09 14.04
CA LEU A 136 9.16 -11.86 12.81
C LEU A 136 8.85 -13.32 13.14
N THR A 137 7.69 -13.79 12.71
CA THR A 137 7.19 -15.16 12.91
C THR A 137 7.07 -15.97 11.62
N SER A 138 7.10 -15.30 10.45
CA SER A 138 7.01 -15.97 9.15
C SER A 138 7.78 -15.21 8.07
N ALA A 139 8.48 -15.94 7.21
CA ALA A 139 9.18 -15.39 6.06
C ALA A 139 9.10 -16.31 4.83
N VAL A 140 8.82 -15.72 3.66
CA VAL A 140 8.85 -16.41 2.37
C VAL A 140 9.93 -15.77 1.51
N LEU A 141 11.01 -16.50 1.26
CA LEU A 141 12.23 -16.02 0.57
C LEU A 141 12.55 -16.80 -0.71
N THR A 142 11.63 -17.61 -1.19
CA THR A 142 11.78 -18.39 -2.43
C THR A 142 12.16 -17.49 -3.61
N GLY A 143 12.95 -18.02 -4.57
CA GLY A 143 13.36 -17.22 -5.74
C GLY A 143 14.40 -16.12 -5.45
N ASN A 144 15.17 -16.25 -4.36
CA ASN A 144 16.33 -15.42 -4.04
C ASN A 144 17.58 -16.32 -3.95
N PRO A 145 18.15 -16.73 -5.09
CA PRO A 145 19.19 -17.78 -5.11
C PRO A 145 20.53 -17.36 -4.49
N ASN A 146 20.72 -16.08 -4.21
CA ASN A 146 21.99 -15.54 -3.73
C ASN A 146 22.03 -15.32 -2.20
N ILE A 147 21.01 -15.75 -1.45
CA ILE A 147 21.03 -15.70 0.01
C ILE A 147 21.98 -16.79 0.52
N ALA A 148 22.84 -16.46 1.47
CA ALA A 148 23.76 -17.41 2.08
C ALA A 148 23.00 -18.50 2.87
N CYS A 149 23.34 -19.78 2.65
CA CYS A 149 22.69 -20.91 3.30
C CYS A 149 22.81 -20.87 4.84
N GLU A 150 23.91 -20.33 5.35
CA GLU A 150 24.15 -20.14 6.79
C GLU A 150 23.09 -19.20 7.41
N GLN A 151 22.81 -18.07 6.75
CA GLN A 151 21.76 -17.15 7.19
C GLN A 151 20.36 -17.79 7.15
N LEU A 152 20.07 -18.58 6.11
CA LEU A 152 18.81 -19.32 6.01
C LEU A 152 18.69 -20.41 7.09
N THR A 153 19.79 -21.01 7.50
CA THR A 153 19.81 -21.96 8.61
C THR A 153 19.52 -21.26 9.92
N SER A 154 20.22 -20.15 10.22
CA SER A 154 19.99 -19.36 11.44
C SER A 154 18.54 -18.84 11.54
N LEU A 155 17.99 -18.32 10.45
CA LEU A 155 16.59 -17.88 10.43
C LEU A 155 15.63 -19.06 10.60
N GLY A 156 15.97 -20.23 10.01
CA GLY A 156 15.17 -21.44 10.07
C GLY A 156 15.11 -22.07 11.46
N GLU A 157 16.18 -21.96 12.26
CA GLU A 157 16.19 -22.42 13.65
C GLU A 157 15.12 -21.70 14.50
N ARG A 158 14.86 -20.44 14.17
CA ARG A 158 13.86 -19.63 14.86
C ARG A 158 12.45 -19.75 14.29
N LEU A 159 12.30 -19.76 12.96
CA LEU A 159 11.00 -19.75 12.31
C LEU A 159 10.43 -21.14 12.02
N GLY A 160 11.27 -22.18 11.98
CA GLY A 160 10.85 -23.55 11.68
C GLY A 160 10.12 -23.65 10.34
N ASP A 161 8.95 -24.28 10.37
CA ASP A 161 8.10 -24.47 9.18
C ASP A 161 7.51 -23.18 8.60
N ASN A 162 7.61 -22.08 9.33
CA ASN A 162 7.16 -20.76 8.86
C ASN A 162 8.20 -20.05 7.96
N LEU A 163 9.36 -20.67 7.72
CA LEU A 163 10.33 -20.21 6.73
C LEU A 163 10.20 -20.98 5.41
N ARG A 164 9.88 -20.27 4.33
CA ARG A 164 9.98 -20.82 2.97
C ARG A 164 11.29 -20.37 2.34
N ARG A 165 12.20 -21.33 2.11
CA ARG A 165 13.57 -21.10 1.62
C ARG A 165 13.65 -21.14 0.10
N PRO A 166 14.69 -20.52 -0.50
CA PRO A 166 15.12 -20.84 -1.86
C PRO A 166 15.52 -22.32 -1.98
N THR A 167 15.37 -22.88 -3.17
CA THR A 167 15.75 -24.28 -3.45
C THR A 167 17.26 -24.49 -3.51
N SER A 168 18.04 -23.41 -3.54
CA SER A 168 19.51 -23.44 -3.55
C SER A 168 20.11 -23.90 -2.22
N CYS A 169 19.32 -23.91 -1.16
CA CYS A 169 19.70 -24.33 0.18
C CYS A 169 18.64 -25.29 0.76
#